data_c44528921b2e4a7346519af400b0e252
#
_entry.id   c44528921b2e4a7346519af400b0e252
#
_cell.length_a   1.000
_cell.length_b   1.000
_cell.length_c   1.000
_cell.angle_alpha   90.00
_cell.angle_beta   90.00
_cell.angle_gamma   90.00
#
_symmetry.space_group_name_H-M   'P 1'
#
loop_
_entity.id
_entity.type
_entity.pdbx_description
1 polymer ?
#
loop_
_entity_poly.entity_id
_entity_poly.type
_entity_poly.pdbx_seq_one_letter_code
_entity_poly.pdbx_strand_id
1 'polypeptide(L)'
;MKSIIALALGLGMSALVNAQGIPTLAKAYTGTTSETSINASKKNPKTQTQDVAASLTIIKQDGPHVEFTYQNPNYKAYEIGTISPDGKKLQIAYKGGSGTYDIIGNKLVGCGSGRVNEGPFGQWINTYYAWCDDLTAKP
;
A
#
# COMPACT_ATOMS: atom_id res chain seq x y z
N MET A 1 -36.70 27.55 -54.90
CA MET A 1 -35.93 26.46 -54.26
C MET A 1 -35.24 27.01 -53.03
N LYS A 2 -35.69 26.68 -51.82
CA LYS A 2 -35.12 27.14 -50.57
C LYS A 2 -34.52 25.92 -49.87
N SER A 3 -33.18 25.85 -49.80
CA SER A 3 -32.45 24.77 -49.09
C SER A 3 -32.44 25.09 -47.60
N ILE A 4 -32.97 24.20 -46.80
CA ILE A 4 -32.90 24.23 -45.34
C ILE A 4 -31.70 23.40 -44.92
N ILE A 5 -30.68 24.05 -44.35
CA ILE A 5 -29.54 23.40 -43.74
C ILE A 5 -29.94 23.13 -42.29
N ALA A 6 -30.11 21.85 -41.93
CA ALA A 6 -30.31 21.42 -40.57
C ALA A 6 -28.95 21.31 -39.87
N LEU A 7 -28.71 22.17 -38.89
CA LEU A 7 -27.53 22.15 -38.02
C LEU A 7 -27.80 21.15 -36.87
N ALA A 8 -27.20 19.98 -36.94
CA ALA A 8 -27.24 19.01 -35.83
C ALA A 8 -26.29 19.45 -34.71
N LEU A 9 -26.85 19.98 -33.62
CA LEU A 9 -26.13 20.19 -32.38
C LEU A 9 -25.87 18.84 -31.70
N GLY A 10 -24.64 18.34 -31.82
CA GLY A 10 -24.16 17.20 -31.03
C GLY A 10 -24.00 17.61 -29.58
N LEU A 11 -24.97 17.21 -28.75
CA LEU A 11 -24.83 17.29 -27.28
C LEU A 11 -23.78 16.27 -26.87
N GLY A 12 -22.53 16.72 -26.68
CA GLY A 12 -21.48 15.96 -26.01
C GLY A 12 -21.89 15.73 -24.57
N MET A 13 -22.37 14.54 -24.22
CA MET A 13 -22.50 14.10 -22.84
C MET A 13 -21.09 13.93 -22.28
N SER A 14 -20.57 14.98 -21.65
CA SER A 14 -19.42 14.86 -20.77
C SER A 14 -19.83 13.95 -19.63
N ALA A 15 -19.32 12.71 -19.61
CA ALA A 15 -19.43 11.83 -18.48
C ALA A 15 -18.77 12.56 -17.28
N LEU A 16 -19.59 13.03 -16.35
CA LEU A 16 -19.12 13.48 -15.03
C LEU A 16 -18.52 12.24 -14.37
N VAL A 17 -17.21 12.07 -14.51
CA VAL A 17 -16.44 11.18 -13.66
C VAL A 17 -16.61 11.75 -12.25
N ASN A 18 -17.41 11.07 -11.43
CA ASN A 18 -17.47 11.32 -10.00
C ASN A 18 -16.05 11.07 -9.48
N ALA A 19 -15.28 12.14 -9.32
CA ALA A 19 -14.06 12.13 -8.56
C ALA A 19 -14.48 11.84 -7.10
N GLN A 20 -14.56 10.57 -6.72
CA GLN A 20 -14.56 10.20 -5.30
C GLN A 20 -13.28 10.83 -4.75
N GLY A 21 -13.44 11.80 -3.86
CA GLY A 21 -12.31 12.53 -3.32
C GLY A 21 -11.32 11.56 -2.68
N ILE A 22 -10.04 11.83 -2.84
CA ILE A 22 -8.98 11.05 -2.18
C ILE A 22 -9.24 11.07 -0.67
N PRO A 23 -9.37 9.90 -0.01
CA PRO A 23 -9.66 9.85 1.42
C PRO A 23 -8.47 10.40 2.22
N THR A 24 -8.76 11.10 3.32
CA THR A 24 -7.76 11.42 4.32
C THR A 24 -7.58 10.23 5.24
N LEU A 25 -6.37 9.70 5.29
CA LEU A 25 -6.03 8.58 6.17
C LEU A 25 -5.97 9.03 7.63
N ALA A 26 -6.28 8.11 8.55
CA ALA A 26 -6.07 8.34 9.98
C ALA A 26 -4.58 8.54 10.30
N LYS A 27 -4.29 9.26 11.38
CA LYS A 27 -2.89 9.56 11.76
C LYS A 27 -2.08 8.32 12.10
N ALA A 28 -2.73 7.30 12.69
CA ALA A 28 -2.07 6.06 13.07
C ALA A 28 -3.00 4.86 12.93
N TYR A 29 -2.40 3.73 12.62
CA TYR A 29 -3.05 2.41 12.53
C TYR A 29 -2.27 1.41 13.37
N THR A 30 -2.96 0.42 13.94
CA THR A 30 -2.35 -0.71 14.65
C THR A 30 -3.12 -1.98 14.39
N GLY A 31 -2.44 -3.10 14.45
CA GLY A 31 -3.02 -4.42 14.22
C GLY A 31 -1.97 -5.50 14.21
N THR A 32 -2.14 -6.44 13.32
CA THR A 32 -1.24 -7.60 13.17
C THR A 32 -0.70 -7.68 11.76
N THR A 33 0.50 -8.22 11.62
CA THR A 33 1.09 -8.66 10.36
C THR A 33 1.38 -10.15 10.44
N SER A 34 1.03 -10.88 9.38
CA SER A 34 1.45 -12.26 9.16
C SER A 34 2.62 -12.25 8.19
N GLU A 35 3.78 -12.67 8.64
CA GLU A 35 5.02 -12.64 7.87
C GLU A 35 5.48 -14.05 7.53
N THR A 36 5.92 -14.25 6.30
CA THR A 36 6.58 -15.49 5.84
C THR A 36 7.90 -15.12 5.17
N SER A 37 8.98 -15.77 5.57
CA SER A 37 10.30 -15.51 4.99
C SER A 37 11.08 -16.80 4.72
N ILE A 38 12.01 -16.72 3.76
CA ILE A 38 12.94 -17.79 3.42
C ILE A 38 14.31 -17.21 3.07
N ASN A 39 15.35 -17.69 3.71
CA ASN A 39 16.72 -17.32 3.37
C ASN A 39 17.28 -18.31 2.33
N ALA A 40 17.29 -17.89 1.07
CA ALA A 40 17.72 -18.71 -0.06
C ALA A 40 19.24 -18.98 -0.13
N SER A 41 20.05 -18.28 0.66
CA SER A 41 21.51 -18.54 0.72
C SER A 41 21.88 -19.75 1.57
N LYS A 42 20.95 -20.26 2.39
CA LYS A 42 21.21 -21.45 3.23
C LYS A 42 21.19 -22.70 2.40
N LYS A 43 22.09 -23.66 2.73
CA LYS A 43 22.17 -24.99 2.06
C LYS A 43 20.82 -25.75 2.12
N ASN A 44 20.09 -25.59 3.23
CA ASN A 44 18.76 -26.15 3.44
C ASN A 44 17.84 -25.02 3.91
N PRO A 45 17.29 -24.22 2.97
CA PRO A 45 16.44 -23.10 3.35
C PRO A 45 15.14 -23.61 3.96
N LYS A 46 14.73 -22.98 5.08
CA LYS A 46 13.47 -23.26 5.76
C LYS A 46 12.60 -22.02 5.72
N THR A 47 11.34 -22.18 5.42
CA THR A 47 10.34 -21.14 5.56
C THR A 47 10.09 -20.87 7.04
N GLN A 48 10.04 -19.60 7.41
CA GLN A 48 9.64 -19.14 8.74
C GLN A 48 8.36 -18.33 8.59
N THR A 49 7.37 -18.61 9.42
CA THR A 49 6.11 -17.87 9.47
C THR A 49 5.86 -17.41 10.89
N GLN A 50 5.39 -16.15 11.04
CA GLN A 50 5.05 -15.56 12.33
C GLN A 50 3.95 -14.52 12.18
N ASP A 51 3.15 -14.37 13.24
CA ASP A 51 2.18 -13.30 13.39
C ASP A 51 2.68 -12.38 14.51
N VAL A 52 2.83 -11.10 14.20
CA VAL A 52 3.33 -10.11 15.14
C VAL A 52 2.51 -8.83 15.10
N ALA A 53 2.58 -8.04 16.18
CA ALA A 53 1.95 -6.73 16.20
C ALA A 53 2.63 -5.78 15.21
N ALA A 54 1.82 -4.98 14.50
CA ALA A 54 2.29 -3.98 13.57
C ALA A 54 1.64 -2.63 13.81
N SER A 55 2.32 -1.57 13.41
CA SER A 55 1.81 -0.21 13.43
C SER A 55 2.29 0.59 12.23
N LEU A 56 1.42 1.49 11.76
CA LEU A 56 1.69 2.41 10.68
C LEU A 56 1.32 3.82 11.17
N THR A 57 2.23 4.79 11.00
CA THR A 57 2.00 6.19 11.38
C THR A 57 2.18 7.08 10.17
N ILE A 58 1.14 7.81 9.79
CA ILE A 58 1.17 8.78 8.70
C ILE A 58 1.96 10.00 9.17
N ILE A 59 3.03 10.30 8.45
CA ILE A 59 3.88 11.48 8.66
C ILE A 59 3.29 12.66 7.89
N LYS A 60 2.97 12.42 6.60
CA LYS A 60 2.43 13.43 5.70
C LYS A 60 1.49 12.78 4.69
N GLN A 61 0.43 13.47 4.35
CA GLN A 61 -0.41 13.18 3.20
C GLN A 61 -0.63 14.47 2.41
N ASP A 62 -0.38 14.43 1.11
CA ASP A 62 -0.58 15.52 0.16
C ASP A 62 -1.37 14.97 -1.04
N GLY A 63 -2.68 15.18 -1.02
CA GLY A 63 -3.60 14.53 -1.94
C GLY A 63 -3.45 13.00 -1.91
N PRO A 64 -3.11 12.35 -3.05
CA PRO A 64 -2.90 10.91 -3.09
C PRO A 64 -1.56 10.45 -2.52
N HIS A 65 -0.58 11.33 -2.34
CA HIS A 65 0.77 10.97 -1.90
C HIS A 65 0.83 10.87 -0.38
N VAL A 66 1.38 9.76 0.11
CA VAL A 66 1.45 9.45 1.54
C VAL A 66 2.88 9.08 1.92
N GLU A 67 3.35 9.66 3.01
CA GLU A 67 4.61 9.33 3.67
C GLU A 67 4.30 8.80 5.07
N PHE A 68 4.87 7.68 5.44
CA PHE A 68 4.57 7.04 6.72
C PHE A 68 5.75 6.24 7.27
N THR A 69 5.71 5.93 8.55
CA THR A 69 6.56 4.91 9.15
C THR A 69 5.76 3.65 9.40
N TYR A 70 6.34 2.52 9.06
CA TYR A 70 5.86 1.20 9.44
C TYR A 70 6.78 0.60 10.49
N GLN A 71 6.22 -0.10 11.46
CA GLN A 71 6.99 -0.76 12.52
C GLN A 71 6.31 -2.05 12.98
N ASN A 72 7.12 -3.10 13.08
CA ASN A 72 6.83 -4.31 13.84
C ASN A 72 8.06 -4.66 14.71
N PRO A 73 8.07 -5.75 15.50
CA PRO A 73 9.22 -6.09 16.34
C PRO A 73 10.54 -6.31 15.60
N ASN A 74 10.46 -6.69 14.31
CA ASN A 74 11.63 -7.07 13.52
C ASN A 74 12.04 -6.02 12.48
N TYR A 75 11.18 -5.04 12.25
CA TYR A 75 11.35 -4.09 11.15
C TYR A 75 10.80 -2.71 11.51
N LYS A 76 11.55 -1.69 11.13
CA LYS A 76 11.10 -0.30 11.18
C LYS A 76 11.63 0.43 9.97
N ALA A 77 10.76 1.05 9.21
CA ALA A 77 11.14 1.81 8.03
C ALA A 77 10.27 3.04 7.79
N TYR A 78 10.84 3.97 7.07
CA TYR A 78 10.14 5.05 6.40
C TYR A 78 9.73 4.57 5.01
N GLU A 79 8.49 4.75 4.66
CA GLU A 79 7.88 4.25 3.45
C GLU A 79 7.04 5.33 2.78
N ILE A 80 6.79 5.15 1.50
CA ILE A 80 5.97 6.04 0.69
C ILE A 80 4.85 5.27 0.01
N GLY A 81 3.75 5.96 -0.27
CA GLY A 81 2.63 5.36 -0.96
C GLY A 81 1.85 6.36 -1.81
N THR A 82 0.98 5.80 -2.64
CA THR A 82 0.05 6.57 -3.47
C THR A 82 -1.33 5.94 -3.40
N ILE A 83 -2.33 6.74 -3.05
CA ILE A 83 -3.73 6.32 -3.05
C ILE A 83 -4.22 6.29 -4.49
N SER A 84 -4.92 5.21 -4.87
CA SER A 84 -5.52 5.07 -6.20
C SER A 84 -6.56 6.15 -6.47
N PRO A 85 -6.81 6.51 -7.75
CA PRO A 85 -7.76 7.57 -8.10
C PRO A 85 -9.19 7.35 -7.59
N ASP A 86 -9.59 6.11 -7.36
CA ASP A 86 -10.89 5.75 -6.79
C ASP A 86 -10.92 5.79 -5.25
N GLY A 87 -9.79 6.13 -4.62
CA GLY A 87 -9.67 6.25 -3.17
C GLY A 87 -9.67 4.91 -2.41
N LYS A 88 -9.62 3.76 -3.10
CA LYS A 88 -9.83 2.45 -2.47
C LYS A 88 -8.56 1.69 -2.14
N LYS A 89 -7.43 2.06 -2.74
CA LYS A 89 -6.16 1.35 -2.54
C LYS A 89 -5.05 2.31 -2.20
N LEU A 90 -4.16 1.89 -1.31
CA LEU A 90 -2.88 2.53 -1.05
C LEU A 90 -1.78 1.60 -1.56
N GLN A 91 -1.16 1.97 -2.67
CA GLN A 91 0.03 1.29 -3.18
C GLN A 91 1.25 1.81 -2.44
N ILE A 92 2.09 0.94 -1.95
CA ILE A 92 3.26 1.31 -1.15
C ILE A 92 4.55 0.79 -1.77
N ALA A 93 5.61 1.54 -1.54
CA ALA A 93 6.97 1.17 -1.86
C ALA A 93 7.87 1.41 -0.65
N TYR A 94 8.75 0.46 -0.42
CA TYR A 94 9.74 0.48 0.65
C TYR A 94 11.06 -0.15 0.18
N LYS A 95 12.11 -0.02 0.97
CA LYS A 95 13.41 -0.59 0.61
C LYS A 95 13.31 -2.11 0.45
N GLY A 96 13.46 -2.57 -0.79
CA GLY A 96 13.50 -4.00 -1.14
C GLY A 96 12.14 -4.63 -1.47
N GLY A 97 11.04 -3.87 -1.49
CA GLY A 97 9.74 -4.43 -1.82
C GLY A 97 8.63 -3.43 -2.10
N SER A 98 7.44 -3.96 -2.26
CA SER A 98 6.22 -3.20 -2.46
C SER A 98 5.00 -3.99 -1.96
N GLY A 99 3.90 -3.30 -1.81
CA GLY A 99 2.64 -3.88 -1.40
C GLY A 99 1.44 -3.02 -1.77
N THR A 100 0.27 -3.51 -1.40
CA THR A 100 -0.98 -2.78 -1.61
C THR A 100 -1.89 -3.02 -0.42
N TYR A 101 -2.46 -1.95 0.13
CA TYR A 101 -3.55 -1.99 1.09
C TYR A 101 -4.86 -1.65 0.40
N ASP A 102 -5.91 -2.36 0.71
CA ASP A 102 -7.30 -1.93 0.53
C ASP A 102 -7.66 -0.97 1.68
N ILE A 103 -8.25 0.18 1.34
CA ILE A 103 -8.75 1.18 2.29
C ILE A 103 -10.21 0.85 2.54
N ILE A 104 -10.53 0.29 3.71
CA ILE A 104 -11.87 -0.22 4.06
C ILE A 104 -12.35 0.49 5.32
N GLY A 105 -13.04 1.62 5.15
CA GLY A 105 -13.48 2.45 6.27
C GLY A 105 -12.28 2.94 7.10
N ASN A 106 -12.19 2.48 8.34
CA ASN A 106 -11.08 2.80 9.25
C ASN A 106 -9.95 1.75 9.26
N LYS A 107 -9.91 0.86 8.27
CA LYS A 107 -8.91 -0.20 8.15
C LYS A 107 -8.01 -0.04 6.93
N LEU A 108 -6.78 -0.54 7.07
CA LEU A 108 -5.85 -0.86 5.99
C LEU A 108 -5.60 -2.36 6.02
N VAL A 109 -6.06 -3.08 5.00
CA VAL A 109 -5.88 -4.53 4.88
C VAL A 109 -5.11 -4.80 3.60
N GLY A 110 -3.97 -5.45 3.69
CA GLY A 110 -3.15 -5.60 2.49
C GLY A 110 -2.00 -6.56 2.63
N CYS A 111 -1.37 -6.84 1.50
CA CYS A 111 -0.22 -7.72 1.43
C CYS A 111 0.87 -7.11 0.55
N GLY A 112 2.09 -7.59 0.79
CA GLY A 112 3.24 -7.22 -0.02
C GLY A 112 4.31 -8.28 0.02
N SER A 113 5.36 -8.03 -0.74
CA SER A 113 6.52 -8.91 -0.77
C SER A 113 7.78 -8.14 -1.13
N GLY A 114 8.91 -8.73 -0.81
CA GLY A 114 10.18 -8.12 -1.10
C GLY A 114 11.35 -9.06 -0.91
N ARG A 115 12.54 -8.49 -1.11
CA ARG A 115 13.81 -9.16 -0.90
C ARG A 115 14.74 -8.29 -0.08
N VAL A 116 15.33 -8.86 0.94
CA VAL A 116 16.38 -8.23 1.74
C VAL A 116 17.73 -8.83 1.38
N ASN A 117 18.68 -7.99 1.03
CA ASN A 117 20.09 -8.38 0.77
C ASN A 117 21.06 -7.81 1.81
N GLU A 118 20.54 -7.15 2.84
CA GLU A 118 21.30 -6.45 3.87
C GLU A 118 20.90 -6.96 5.23
N GLY A 119 21.84 -6.94 6.16
CA GLY A 119 21.60 -7.22 7.56
C GLY A 119 22.93 -7.23 8.31
N PRO A 120 22.93 -6.99 9.62
CA PRO A 120 24.12 -7.14 10.43
C PRO A 120 24.65 -8.58 10.28
N PHE A 121 25.92 -8.70 9.96
CA PHE A 121 26.62 -9.99 9.78
C PHE A 121 26.11 -10.89 8.66
N GLY A 122 25.48 -10.35 7.60
CA GLY A 122 24.97 -11.15 6.48
C GLY A 122 23.80 -12.06 6.80
N GLN A 123 23.10 -11.84 7.90
CA GLN A 123 21.99 -12.71 8.33
C GLN A 123 20.81 -12.75 7.37
N TRP A 124 20.61 -11.68 6.61
CA TRP A 124 19.45 -11.51 5.70
C TRP A 124 19.82 -11.53 4.21
N ILE A 125 21.05 -11.98 3.87
CA ILE A 125 21.44 -12.07 2.46
C ILE A 125 20.51 -13.04 1.73
N ASN A 126 19.96 -12.59 0.57
CA ASN A 126 18.99 -13.34 -0.22
C ASN A 126 17.76 -13.83 0.57
N THR A 127 17.26 -13.05 1.51
CA THR A 127 16.00 -13.36 2.19
C THR A 127 14.84 -12.78 1.41
N TYR A 128 13.94 -13.64 0.94
CA TYR A 128 12.65 -13.28 0.39
C TYR A 128 11.62 -13.32 1.49
N TYR A 129 10.69 -12.37 1.46
CA TYR A 129 9.60 -12.31 2.43
C TYR A 129 8.30 -11.88 1.77
N ALA A 130 7.20 -12.31 2.35
CA ALA A 130 5.86 -11.83 2.09
C ALA A 130 5.18 -11.53 3.41
N TRP A 131 4.27 -10.57 3.40
CA TRP A 131 3.52 -10.16 4.56
C TRP A 131 2.08 -9.84 4.20
N CYS A 132 1.17 -9.99 5.16
CA CYS A 132 -0.19 -9.50 5.08
C CYS A 132 -0.57 -8.83 6.40
N ASP A 133 -1.11 -7.63 6.31
CA ASP A 133 -1.50 -6.79 7.44
C ASP A 133 -3.02 -6.66 7.55
N ASP A 134 -3.55 -6.64 8.78
CA ASP A 134 -4.88 -6.14 9.14
C ASP A 134 -4.69 -5.04 10.20
N LEU A 135 -4.75 -3.79 9.76
CA LEU A 135 -4.50 -2.62 10.59
C LEU A 135 -5.77 -1.79 10.75
N THR A 136 -6.08 -1.36 11.97
CA THR A 136 -7.22 -0.50 12.29
C THR A 136 -6.74 0.86 12.79
N ALA A 137 -7.40 1.93 12.36
CA ALA A 137 -7.11 3.29 12.78
C ALA A 137 -7.24 3.42 14.30
N LYS A 138 -6.29 4.11 14.92
CA LYS A 138 -6.41 4.54 16.32
C LYS A 138 -7.37 5.72 16.42
N PRO A 139 -8.21 5.76 17.46
CA PRO A 139 -9.04 6.93 17.75
C PRO A 139 -8.21 8.19 17.96
#